data_d950ab75c5c4ea377ba1c83d2f0d9498
#
_entry.id   d950ab75c5c4ea377ba1c83d2f0d9498
#
_cell.length_a   1.000
_cell.length_b   1.000
_cell.length_c   1.000
_cell.angle_alpha   90.00
_cell.angle_beta   90.00
_cell.angle_gamma   90.00
#
_symmetry.space_group_name_H-M   'P 1'
#
loop_
_entity.id
_entity.type
_entity.pdbx_description
1 polymer ?
#
loop_
_entity_poly.entity_id
_entity_poly.type
_entity_poly.pdbx_seq_one_letter_code
_entity_poly.pdbx_strand_id
1 'polypeptide(L)'
;MLKIFTVIGARPQFIKAAVLSRLLRTEKYRSKVQEILVHTGQHYDENMSDIFFTEMEIPKPDYHLGIGSLSHGAMTGAMLEKIEKLLLKEKPDLVLVYGDTNSTLAGALAASKLLIPVAHIEAGLRSFMMVMPEEQNRRLTDHISTYLFCPTKKAIENLEKEGIPYKKPSIPSSDEKYVDLCGDIMYEASLYYRNKVKDNISKTLQTLLSNIKKNKKIKKRDEFNSDELKQKFALLTIHRQENTDDEKRIKSIFNA
;
A
#
# COMPACT_ATOMS: atom_id res chain seq x y z
N MET A 1 -0.97 15.43 -21.63
CA MET A 1 -1.35 14.19 -20.90
C MET A 1 -0.57 14.22 -19.61
N LEU A 2 -1.24 14.15 -18.45
CA LEU A 2 -0.59 14.16 -17.14
C LEU A 2 0.23 12.86 -16.94
N LYS A 3 1.52 12.96 -16.67
CA LYS A 3 2.40 11.83 -16.42
C LYS A 3 2.57 11.62 -14.91
N ILE A 4 2.06 10.51 -14.39
CA ILE A 4 2.15 10.14 -12.96
C ILE A 4 3.16 9.01 -12.79
N PHE A 5 4.11 9.19 -11.87
CA PHE A 5 5.09 8.19 -11.49
C PHE A 5 4.69 7.57 -10.14
N THR A 6 4.16 6.35 -10.18
CA THR A 6 3.61 5.63 -9.03
C THR A 6 4.66 4.72 -8.42
N VAL A 7 5.00 4.92 -7.14
CA VAL A 7 5.99 4.10 -6.41
C VAL A 7 5.30 3.14 -5.46
N ILE A 8 5.57 1.85 -5.63
CA ILE A 8 5.08 0.76 -4.78
C ILE A 8 6.21 -0.22 -4.47
N GLY A 9 6.11 -0.97 -3.37
CA GLY A 9 7.15 -1.93 -2.99
C GLY A 9 6.70 -2.98 -1.98
N ALA A 10 5.58 -2.76 -1.30
CA ALA A 10 5.06 -3.65 -0.27
C ALA A 10 3.62 -4.06 -0.57
N ARG A 11 3.22 -5.24 -0.06
CA ARG A 11 1.88 -5.83 -0.29
C ARG A 11 0.72 -4.85 -0.09
N PRO A 12 0.63 -4.08 1.00
CA PRO A 12 -0.48 -3.14 1.17
C PRO A 12 -0.54 -2.07 0.07
N GLN A 13 0.60 -1.68 -0.47
CA GLN A 13 0.66 -0.70 -1.56
C GLN A 13 0.10 -1.24 -2.87
N PHE A 14 0.32 -2.54 -3.16
CA PHE A 14 -0.27 -3.18 -4.35
C PHE A 14 -1.80 -3.14 -4.30
N ILE A 15 -2.39 -3.44 -3.14
CA ILE A 15 -3.85 -3.41 -2.95
C ILE A 15 -4.39 -1.99 -3.19
N LYS A 16 -3.72 -0.97 -2.64
CA LYS A 16 -4.10 0.44 -2.80
C LYS A 16 -3.94 0.91 -4.25
N ALA A 17 -2.79 0.62 -4.85
CA ALA A 17 -2.51 0.99 -6.23
C ALA A 17 -3.49 0.36 -7.23
N ALA A 18 -3.94 -0.88 -6.99
CA ALA A 18 -4.92 -1.56 -7.83
C ALA A 18 -6.19 -0.73 -8.06
N VAL A 19 -6.67 -0.02 -7.03
CA VAL A 19 -7.88 0.81 -7.14
C VAL A 19 -7.68 1.95 -8.13
N LEU A 20 -6.59 2.70 -7.95
CA LEU A 20 -6.34 3.88 -8.78
C LEU A 20 -5.85 3.50 -10.17
N SER A 21 -4.93 2.54 -10.30
CA SER A 21 -4.42 2.10 -11.61
C SER A 21 -5.53 1.55 -12.52
N ARG A 22 -6.53 0.84 -11.96
CA ARG A 22 -7.72 0.44 -12.72
C ARG A 22 -8.52 1.64 -13.19
N LEU A 23 -8.76 2.62 -12.31
CA LEU A 23 -9.50 3.83 -12.64
C LEU A 23 -8.81 4.62 -13.76
N LEU A 24 -7.49 4.83 -13.67
CA LEU A 24 -6.70 5.56 -14.65
C LEU A 24 -6.73 4.93 -16.05
N ARG A 25 -6.94 3.61 -16.13
CA ARG A 25 -7.04 2.86 -17.40
C ARG A 25 -8.42 2.82 -18.03
N THR A 26 -9.43 3.35 -17.35
CA THR A 26 -10.77 3.47 -17.92
C THR A 26 -10.78 4.44 -19.11
N GLU A 27 -11.77 4.31 -19.99
CA GLU A 27 -11.94 5.22 -21.15
C GLU A 27 -11.96 6.70 -20.77
N LYS A 28 -12.48 7.00 -19.59
CA LYS A 28 -12.58 8.37 -19.06
C LYS A 28 -11.21 9.03 -18.83
N TYR A 29 -10.18 8.24 -18.44
CA TYR A 29 -8.90 8.77 -17.99
C TYR A 29 -7.71 8.35 -18.85
N ARG A 30 -7.76 7.22 -19.54
CA ARG A 30 -6.62 6.65 -20.30
C ARG A 30 -6.01 7.59 -21.36
N SER A 31 -6.81 8.54 -21.88
CA SER A 31 -6.33 9.55 -22.83
C SER A 31 -5.78 10.81 -22.15
N LYS A 32 -5.99 10.97 -20.85
CA LYS A 32 -5.63 12.17 -20.07
C LYS A 32 -4.44 11.94 -19.16
N VAL A 33 -4.24 10.69 -18.70
CA VAL A 33 -3.23 10.32 -17.70
C VAL A 33 -2.40 9.15 -18.23
N GLN A 34 -1.10 9.26 -18.09
CA GLN A 34 -0.14 8.18 -18.26
C GLN A 34 0.42 7.81 -16.89
N GLU A 35 0.19 6.60 -16.43
CA GLU A 35 0.81 6.05 -15.23
C GLU A 35 2.09 5.30 -15.60
N ILE A 36 3.20 5.60 -14.90
CA ILE A 36 4.44 4.83 -14.88
C ILE A 36 4.52 4.15 -13.53
N LEU A 37 4.38 2.84 -13.49
CA LEU A 37 4.36 2.05 -12.26
C LEU A 37 5.75 1.49 -11.96
N VAL A 38 6.28 1.83 -10.78
CA VAL A 38 7.61 1.43 -10.33
C VAL A 38 7.52 0.58 -9.08
N HIS A 39 7.99 -0.66 -9.19
CA HIS A 39 8.11 -1.61 -8.09
C HIS A 39 9.53 -1.56 -7.52
N THR A 40 9.67 -1.17 -6.25
CA THR A 40 11.00 -1.06 -5.60
C THR A 40 11.63 -2.41 -5.28
N GLY A 41 10.83 -3.44 -4.99
CA GLY A 41 11.28 -4.76 -4.55
C GLY A 41 11.33 -4.94 -3.03
N GLN A 42 10.81 -4.00 -2.22
CA GLN A 42 10.91 -4.04 -0.75
C GLN A 42 10.38 -5.34 -0.15
N HIS A 43 9.26 -5.86 -0.64
CA HIS A 43 8.76 -7.19 -0.31
C HIS A 43 8.88 -8.06 -1.56
N TYR A 44 10.07 -8.59 -1.78
CA TYR A 44 10.37 -9.43 -2.92
C TYR A 44 10.22 -10.90 -2.53
N ASP A 45 9.09 -11.46 -2.91
CA ASP A 45 8.88 -12.89 -3.12
C ASP A 45 8.33 -13.02 -4.54
N GLU A 46 9.15 -13.53 -5.46
CA GLU A 46 8.79 -13.66 -6.89
C GLU A 46 7.43 -14.32 -7.06
N ASN A 47 7.17 -15.38 -6.30
CA ASN A 47 5.93 -16.14 -6.38
C ASN A 47 4.72 -15.39 -5.81
N MET A 48 4.93 -14.47 -4.88
CA MET A 48 3.84 -13.69 -4.27
C MET A 48 3.53 -12.41 -5.03
N SER A 49 4.52 -11.76 -5.66
CA SER A 49 4.29 -10.52 -6.39
C SER A 49 3.46 -10.74 -7.66
N ASP A 50 3.77 -11.76 -8.46
CA ASP A 50 3.07 -12.06 -9.71
C ASP A 50 1.59 -12.45 -9.48
N ILE A 51 1.31 -13.16 -8.40
CA ILE A 51 -0.06 -13.50 -8.00
C ILE A 51 -0.86 -12.23 -7.72
N PHE A 52 -0.29 -11.26 -6.97
CA PHE A 52 -0.97 -10.00 -6.70
C PHE A 52 -1.25 -9.20 -7.96
N PHE A 53 -0.31 -9.11 -8.89
CA PHE A 53 -0.52 -8.38 -10.15
C PHE A 53 -1.64 -9.02 -10.98
N THR A 54 -1.68 -10.36 -11.02
CA THR A 54 -2.69 -11.09 -11.79
C THR A 54 -4.06 -11.07 -11.13
N GLU A 55 -4.14 -11.42 -9.84
CA GLU A 55 -5.42 -11.53 -9.11
C GLU A 55 -6.08 -10.18 -8.85
N MET A 56 -5.27 -9.15 -8.61
CA MET A 56 -5.75 -7.79 -8.35
C MET A 56 -5.89 -6.94 -9.62
N GLU A 57 -5.59 -7.52 -10.79
CA GLU A 57 -5.69 -6.81 -12.08
C GLU A 57 -4.85 -5.52 -12.10
N ILE A 58 -3.69 -5.55 -11.41
CA ILE A 58 -2.73 -4.47 -11.44
C ILE A 58 -1.88 -4.63 -12.69
N PRO A 59 -1.56 -3.54 -13.41
CA PRO A 59 -0.63 -3.62 -14.52
C PRO A 59 0.75 -4.09 -14.09
N LYS A 60 1.45 -4.79 -14.96
CA LYS A 60 2.87 -5.08 -14.72
C LYS A 60 3.62 -3.77 -14.53
N PRO A 61 4.56 -3.69 -13.57
CA PRO A 61 5.37 -2.51 -13.38
C PRO A 61 6.19 -2.20 -14.64
N ASP A 62 6.28 -0.91 -14.97
CA ASP A 62 7.18 -0.44 -16.04
C ASP A 62 8.64 -0.58 -15.62
N TYR A 63 8.93 -0.47 -14.34
CA TYR A 63 10.24 -0.62 -13.74
C TYR A 63 10.21 -1.48 -12.49
N HIS A 64 11.18 -2.40 -12.36
CA HIS A 64 11.42 -3.20 -11.17
C HIS A 64 12.84 -2.95 -10.65
N LEU A 65 12.99 -2.39 -9.44
CA LEU A 65 14.30 -1.97 -8.92
C LEU A 65 15.08 -3.11 -8.27
N GLY A 66 14.43 -4.19 -7.84
CA GLY A 66 15.05 -5.35 -7.22
C GLY A 66 15.72 -5.06 -5.88
N ILE A 67 15.20 -4.10 -5.09
CA ILE A 67 15.78 -3.70 -3.81
C ILE A 67 14.97 -4.33 -2.68
N GLY A 68 15.52 -5.35 -2.05
CA GLY A 68 14.93 -6.05 -0.91
C GLY A 68 16.03 -6.61 0.00
N SER A 69 15.63 -7.15 1.16
CA SER A 69 16.52 -7.87 2.10
C SER A 69 17.73 -7.08 2.59
N LEU A 70 17.61 -5.75 2.71
CA LEU A 70 18.64 -4.85 3.23
C LEU A 70 18.17 -4.24 4.56
N SER A 71 19.12 -3.65 5.33
CA SER A 71 18.78 -2.82 6.48
C SER A 71 17.96 -1.59 6.03
N HIS A 72 17.16 -0.99 6.93
CA HIS A 72 16.28 0.13 6.59
C HIS A 72 17.04 1.27 5.88
N GLY A 73 18.19 1.69 6.41
CA GLY A 73 18.97 2.78 5.83
C GLY A 73 19.54 2.43 4.45
N ALA A 74 20.15 1.25 4.30
CA ALA A 74 20.69 0.79 3.02
C ALA A 74 19.59 0.62 1.96
N MET A 75 18.43 0.08 2.36
CA MET A 75 17.27 -0.10 1.49
C MET A 75 16.73 1.24 1.00
N THR A 76 16.48 2.18 1.92
CA THR A 76 15.98 3.52 1.60
C THR A 76 16.94 4.27 0.70
N GLY A 77 18.26 4.24 1.00
CA GLY A 77 19.29 4.88 0.19
C GLY A 77 19.38 4.32 -1.23
N ALA A 78 19.37 2.99 -1.38
CA ALA A 78 19.40 2.35 -2.68
C ALA A 78 18.14 2.65 -3.51
N MET A 79 16.95 2.68 -2.87
CA MET A 79 15.70 3.09 -3.52
C MET A 79 15.76 4.54 -3.97
N LEU A 80 16.21 5.44 -3.09
CA LEU A 80 16.33 6.87 -3.38
C LEU A 80 17.17 7.10 -4.63
N GLU A 81 18.35 6.52 -4.70
CA GLU A 81 19.28 6.68 -5.84
C GLU A 81 18.66 6.17 -7.16
N LYS A 82 18.06 4.97 -7.15
CA LYS A 82 17.47 4.42 -8.38
C LYS A 82 16.22 5.18 -8.81
N ILE A 83 15.37 5.59 -7.87
CA ILE A 83 14.17 6.38 -8.17
C ILE A 83 14.57 7.73 -8.75
N GLU A 84 15.53 8.44 -8.17
CA GLU A 84 16.01 9.71 -8.69
C GLU A 84 16.46 9.61 -10.15
N LYS A 85 17.26 8.58 -10.48
CA LYS A 85 17.68 8.31 -11.88
C LYS A 85 16.49 8.13 -12.82
N LEU A 86 15.44 7.42 -12.38
CA LEU A 86 14.23 7.23 -13.18
C LEU A 86 13.43 8.53 -13.30
N LEU A 87 13.31 9.33 -12.24
CA LEU A 87 12.61 10.61 -12.29
C LEU A 87 13.26 11.59 -13.27
N LEU A 88 14.61 11.65 -13.28
CA LEU A 88 15.36 12.46 -14.25
C LEU A 88 15.16 12.00 -15.68
N LYS A 89 15.02 10.70 -15.93
CA LYS A 89 14.74 10.10 -17.23
C LYS A 89 13.30 10.36 -17.68
N GLU A 90 12.35 10.04 -16.82
CA GLU A 90 10.92 10.02 -17.16
C GLU A 90 10.27 11.40 -17.11
N LYS A 91 10.80 12.32 -16.28
CA LYS A 91 10.30 13.68 -16.08
C LYS A 91 8.79 13.73 -15.87
N PRO A 92 8.27 13.06 -14.83
CA PRO A 92 6.83 13.06 -14.56
C PRO A 92 6.35 14.40 -14.03
N ASP A 93 5.06 14.67 -14.20
CA ASP A 93 4.40 15.86 -13.65
C ASP A 93 4.07 15.68 -12.16
N LEU A 94 3.95 14.42 -11.69
CA LEU A 94 3.56 14.08 -10.32
C LEU A 94 4.16 12.74 -9.92
N VAL A 95 4.63 12.65 -8.67
CA VAL A 95 4.98 11.38 -8.04
C VAL A 95 3.89 10.99 -7.05
N LEU A 96 3.40 9.76 -7.16
CA LEU A 96 2.35 9.21 -6.32
C LEU A 96 2.93 8.13 -5.40
N VAL A 97 2.69 8.28 -4.09
CA VAL A 97 3.12 7.34 -3.06
C VAL A 97 1.97 6.94 -2.14
N TYR A 98 2.07 5.75 -1.51
CA TYR A 98 1.03 5.18 -0.68
C TYR A 98 1.56 4.78 0.69
N GLY A 99 0.83 5.11 1.75
CA GLY A 99 1.10 4.64 3.11
C GLY A 99 2.45 5.07 3.67
N ASP A 100 3.22 4.15 4.25
CA ASP A 100 4.30 4.48 5.19
C ASP A 100 5.55 3.59 5.10
N THR A 101 5.76 2.93 3.97
CA THR A 101 6.91 2.04 3.78
C THR A 101 8.19 2.82 3.45
N ASN A 102 9.36 2.15 3.46
CA ASN A 102 10.61 2.75 2.98
C ASN A 102 10.49 3.19 1.50
N SER A 103 9.73 2.45 0.70
CA SER A 103 9.43 2.81 -0.69
C SER A 103 8.68 4.14 -0.81
N THR A 104 7.73 4.38 0.10
CA THR A 104 6.98 5.64 0.21
C THR A 104 7.90 6.81 0.46
N LEU A 105 8.73 6.69 1.52
CA LEU A 105 9.67 7.75 1.88
C LEU A 105 10.71 8.00 0.78
N ALA A 106 11.31 6.94 0.22
CA ALA A 106 12.31 7.07 -0.83
C ALA A 106 11.74 7.74 -2.09
N GLY A 107 10.52 7.36 -2.51
CA GLY A 107 9.84 7.97 -3.65
C GLY A 107 9.53 9.44 -3.44
N ALA A 108 8.96 9.77 -2.28
CA ALA A 108 8.61 11.14 -1.92
C ALA A 108 9.85 12.04 -1.79
N LEU A 109 10.90 11.54 -1.14
CA LEU A 109 12.13 12.31 -0.92
C LEU A 109 12.88 12.56 -2.23
N ALA A 110 13.01 11.56 -3.11
CA ALA A 110 13.63 11.73 -4.42
C ALA A 110 12.89 12.80 -5.25
N ALA A 111 11.56 12.71 -5.31
CA ALA A 111 10.74 13.68 -6.05
C ALA A 111 10.84 15.09 -5.47
N SER A 112 10.73 15.22 -4.15
CA SER A 112 10.85 16.52 -3.46
C SER A 112 12.18 17.22 -3.73
N LYS A 113 13.31 16.48 -3.75
CA LYS A 113 14.64 17.03 -4.09
C LYS A 113 14.75 17.50 -5.54
N LEU A 114 13.98 16.93 -6.42
CA LEU A 114 13.87 17.32 -7.83
C LEU A 114 12.76 18.35 -8.10
N LEU A 115 12.11 18.86 -7.06
CA LEU A 115 11.00 19.81 -7.13
C LEU A 115 9.79 19.26 -7.92
N ILE A 116 9.65 17.94 -7.98
CA ILE A 116 8.48 17.28 -8.59
C ILE A 116 7.42 17.17 -7.50
N PRO A 117 6.18 17.64 -7.76
CA PRO A 117 5.08 17.51 -6.81
C PRO A 117 4.84 16.07 -6.36
N VAL A 118 4.58 15.87 -5.07
CA VAL A 118 4.31 14.57 -4.47
C VAL A 118 2.86 14.50 -4.01
N ALA A 119 2.15 13.44 -4.38
CA ALA A 119 0.85 13.08 -3.86
C ALA A 119 0.99 11.88 -2.91
N HIS A 120 0.58 12.06 -1.65
CA HIS A 120 0.58 11.01 -0.63
C HIS A 120 -0.83 10.53 -0.36
N ILE A 121 -1.10 9.28 -0.70
CA ILE A 121 -2.35 8.59 -0.37
C ILE A 121 -2.22 7.91 0.98
N GLU A 122 -3.23 8.08 1.83
CA GLU A 122 -3.27 7.65 3.23
C GLU A 122 -2.44 8.58 4.15
N ALA A 123 -2.43 9.87 3.83
CA ALA A 123 -1.76 10.90 4.58
C ALA A 123 -2.41 11.17 5.95
N GLY A 124 -1.64 11.68 6.89
CA GLY A 124 -2.12 12.15 8.20
C GLY A 124 -2.40 11.06 9.24
N LEU A 125 -2.21 9.78 8.94
CA LEU A 125 -2.30 8.71 9.94
C LEU A 125 -1.13 8.80 10.92
N ARG A 126 -1.39 8.54 12.22
CA ARG A 126 -0.37 8.55 13.28
C ARG A 126 -0.57 7.39 14.25
N SER A 127 0.53 6.71 14.56
CA SER A 127 0.62 5.79 15.70
C SER A 127 1.14 6.48 16.97
N PHE A 128 1.77 7.64 16.81
CA PHE A 128 2.48 8.39 17.85
C PHE A 128 3.65 7.61 18.50
N MET A 129 4.13 6.56 17.85
CA MET A 129 5.23 5.72 18.31
C MET A 129 6.43 5.88 17.38
N MET A 130 7.31 6.84 17.66
CA MET A 130 8.48 7.16 16.82
C MET A 130 9.53 6.02 16.74
N VAL A 131 9.44 5.01 17.60
CA VAL A 131 10.25 3.78 17.49
C VAL A 131 9.86 2.93 16.28
N MET A 132 8.67 3.15 15.70
CA MET A 132 8.22 2.46 14.49
C MET A 132 8.78 3.17 13.25
N PRO A 133 9.52 2.47 12.38
CA PRO A 133 10.01 3.04 11.11
C PRO A 133 8.88 3.62 10.25
N GLU A 134 7.70 2.99 10.26
CA GLU A 134 6.52 3.43 9.52
C GLU A 134 6.01 4.80 10.01
N GLU A 135 6.08 5.07 11.32
CA GLU A 135 5.69 6.38 11.86
C GLU A 135 6.62 7.48 11.38
N GLN A 136 7.92 7.19 11.36
CA GLN A 136 8.92 8.12 10.82
C GLN A 136 8.68 8.38 9.33
N ASN A 137 8.49 7.32 8.55
CA ASN A 137 8.26 7.40 7.11
C ASN A 137 7.03 8.25 6.77
N ARG A 138 5.88 8.01 7.44
CA ARG A 138 4.63 8.73 7.12
C ARG A 138 4.72 10.22 7.48
N ARG A 139 5.32 10.55 8.63
CA ARG A 139 5.48 11.94 9.04
C ARG A 139 6.38 12.71 8.08
N LEU A 140 7.54 12.16 7.75
CA LEU A 140 8.46 12.78 6.79
C LEU A 140 7.81 12.94 5.41
N THR A 141 7.09 11.90 4.94
CA THR A 141 6.38 11.94 3.65
C THR A 141 5.32 13.03 3.64
N ASP A 142 4.48 13.14 4.68
CA ASP A 142 3.45 14.19 4.78
C ASP A 142 4.08 15.58 4.70
N HIS A 143 5.21 15.80 5.42
CA HIS A 143 5.86 17.11 5.45
C HIS A 143 6.50 17.52 4.13
N ILE A 144 6.90 16.61 3.27
CA ILE A 144 7.51 16.93 1.97
C ILE A 144 6.53 16.81 0.78
N SER A 145 5.30 16.33 1.01
CA SER A 145 4.29 16.17 -0.04
C SER A 145 3.55 17.48 -0.34
N THR A 146 3.12 17.62 -1.60
CA THR A 146 2.30 18.73 -2.09
C THR A 146 0.82 18.46 -1.92
N TYR A 147 0.39 17.20 -2.19
CA TYR A 147 -1.00 16.75 -2.08
C TYR A 147 -1.12 15.68 -1.00
N LEU A 148 -2.00 15.91 -0.04
CA LEU A 148 -2.24 15.03 1.11
C LEU A 148 -3.67 14.50 1.06
N PHE A 149 -3.83 13.24 0.68
CA PHE A 149 -5.13 12.57 0.59
C PHE A 149 -5.40 11.78 1.88
N CYS A 150 -6.23 12.35 2.74
CA CYS A 150 -6.51 11.85 4.08
C CYS A 150 -7.68 10.86 4.07
N PRO A 151 -7.55 9.68 4.72
CA PRO A 151 -8.62 8.69 4.76
C PRO A 151 -9.72 9.04 5.77
N THR A 152 -9.41 9.81 6.81
CA THR A 152 -10.32 10.11 7.92
C THR A 152 -10.19 11.55 8.42
N LYS A 153 -11.22 12.03 9.13
CA LYS A 153 -11.15 13.33 9.84
C LYS A 153 -10.00 13.35 10.85
N LYS A 154 -9.73 12.19 11.51
CA LYS A 154 -8.63 12.08 12.45
C LYS A 154 -7.27 12.33 11.79
N ALA A 155 -7.09 11.90 10.55
CA ALA A 155 -5.88 12.18 9.80
C ALA A 155 -5.67 13.69 9.56
N ILE A 156 -6.75 14.41 9.23
CA ILE A 156 -6.71 15.88 9.09
C ILE A 156 -6.32 16.54 10.43
N GLU A 157 -6.99 16.17 11.52
CA GLU A 157 -6.67 16.71 12.86
C GLU A 157 -5.20 16.47 13.27
N ASN A 158 -4.61 15.35 12.86
CA ASN A 158 -3.20 15.06 13.11
C ASN A 158 -2.29 16.00 12.32
N LEU A 159 -2.59 16.24 11.04
CA LEU A 159 -1.84 17.18 10.19
C LEU A 159 -1.93 18.60 10.73
N GLU A 160 -3.11 19.06 11.14
CA GLU A 160 -3.32 20.39 11.72
C GLU A 160 -2.47 20.60 13.00
N LYS A 161 -2.37 19.58 13.86
CA LYS A 161 -1.50 19.61 15.04
C LYS A 161 0.00 19.71 14.71
N GLU A 162 0.38 19.29 13.51
CA GLU A 162 1.74 19.37 12.99
C GLU A 162 1.97 20.63 12.12
N GLY A 163 1.01 21.56 12.13
CA GLY A 163 1.11 22.83 11.40
C GLY A 163 0.74 22.75 9.92
N ILE A 164 0.13 21.64 9.48
CA ILE A 164 -0.36 21.45 8.10
C ILE A 164 -1.89 21.66 8.10
N PRO A 165 -2.39 22.86 7.74
CA PRO A 165 -3.80 23.15 7.83
C PRO A 165 -4.63 22.46 6.74
N TYR A 166 -5.89 22.17 7.03
CA TYR A 166 -6.86 21.70 6.04
C TYR A 166 -7.19 22.81 5.02
N LYS A 167 -6.52 22.78 3.88
CA LYS A 167 -6.65 23.75 2.80
C LYS A 167 -6.70 23.08 1.43
N LYS A 168 -7.35 23.77 0.48
CA LYS A 168 -7.37 23.39 -0.95
C LYS A 168 -6.98 24.61 -1.79
N PRO A 169 -5.69 24.98 -1.80
CA PRO A 169 -5.21 26.10 -2.59
C PRO A 169 -5.40 25.85 -4.09
N SER A 170 -5.61 26.91 -4.88
CA SER A 170 -5.73 26.82 -6.34
C SER A 170 -4.42 26.43 -7.02
N ILE A 171 -3.29 26.78 -6.42
CA ILE A 171 -1.92 26.42 -6.88
C ILE A 171 -1.21 25.78 -5.71
N PRO A 172 -1.29 24.46 -5.54
CA PRO A 172 -0.60 23.77 -4.46
C PRO A 172 0.92 23.74 -4.64
N SER A 173 1.63 23.77 -3.51
CA SER A 173 3.09 23.63 -3.46
C SER A 173 3.51 22.82 -2.22
N SER A 174 4.81 22.61 -2.04
CA SER A 174 5.34 22.01 -0.80
C SER A 174 5.11 22.88 0.43
N ASP A 175 5.03 24.22 0.25
CA ASP A 175 4.80 25.17 1.33
C ASP A 175 3.31 25.46 1.55
N GLU A 176 2.51 25.40 0.50
CA GLU A 176 1.05 25.55 0.55
C GLU A 176 0.37 24.29 0.05
N LYS A 177 0.24 23.32 0.96
CA LYS A 177 -0.24 21.97 0.66
C LYS A 177 -1.72 21.89 0.38
N TYR A 178 -2.08 21.02 -0.56
CA TYR A 178 -3.46 20.63 -0.80
C TYR A 178 -3.82 19.44 0.10
N VAL A 179 -4.75 19.63 1.03
CA VAL A 179 -5.22 18.60 1.96
C VAL A 179 -6.66 18.27 1.66
N ASP A 180 -6.96 16.98 1.41
CA ASP A 180 -8.31 16.52 1.10
C ASP A 180 -8.73 15.32 1.94
N LEU A 181 -9.99 15.31 2.36
CA LEU A 181 -10.66 14.15 2.97
C LEU A 181 -11.28 13.30 1.86
N CYS A 182 -10.53 12.35 1.34
CA CYS A 182 -10.95 11.54 0.20
C CYS A 182 -11.53 10.16 0.57
N GLY A 183 -11.45 9.76 1.84
CA GLY A 183 -11.85 8.42 2.30
C GLY A 183 -10.72 7.40 2.20
N ASP A 184 -11.03 6.15 2.58
CA ASP A 184 -10.06 5.06 2.71
C ASP A 184 -10.03 4.20 1.43
N ILE A 185 -8.88 4.24 0.74
CA ILE A 185 -8.65 3.46 -0.49
C ILE A 185 -8.67 1.94 -0.24
N MET A 186 -8.33 1.48 0.98
CA MET A 186 -8.44 0.06 1.35
C MET A 186 -9.90 -0.37 1.48
N TYR A 187 -10.77 0.53 1.94
CA TYR A 187 -12.21 0.28 1.96
C TYR A 187 -12.77 0.14 0.54
N GLU A 188 -12.38 1.01 -0.37
CA GLU A 188 -12.74 0.91 -1.80
C GLU A 188 -12.26 -0.40 -2.43
N ALA A 189 -11.02 -0.81 -2.14
CA ALA A 189 -10.49 -2.11 -2.57
C ALA A 189 -11.35 -3.25 -2.04
N SER A 190 -11.70 -3.22 -0.75
CA SER A 190 -12.52 -4.25 -0.11
C SER A 190 -13.92 -4.36 -0.72
N LEU A 191 -14.55 -3.23 -1.03
CA LEU A 191 -15.87 -3.19 -1.70
C LEU A 191 -15.80 -3.79 -3.11
N TYR A 192 -14.76 -3.45 -3.88
CA TYR A 192 -14.55 -3.97 -5.22
C TYR A 192 -14.40 -5.50 -5.20
N TYR A 193 -13.47 -6.03 -4.40
CA TYR A 193 -13.21 -7.47 -4.35
C TYR A 193 -14.36 -8.25 -3.72
N ARG A 194 -15.05 -7.69 -2.73
CA ARG A 194 -16.27 -8.29 -2.19
C ARG A 194 -17.33 -8.53 -3.28
N ASN A 195 -17.54 -7.55 -4.15
CA ASN A 195 -18.50 -7.66 -5.23
C ASN A 195 -18.04 -8.70 -6.27
N LYS A 196 -16.75 -8.71 -6.62
CA LYS A 196 -16.16 -9.68 -7.54
C LYS A 196 -16.26 -11.14 -7.04
N VAL A 197 -16.15 -11.34 -5.73
CA VAL A 197 -16.19 -12.68 -5.10
C VAL A 197 -17.61 -13.17 -4.89
N LYS A 198 -18.62 -12.29 -4.77
CA LYS A 198 -20.01 -12.68 -4.52
C LYS A 198 -20.53 -13.77 -5.49
N ASP A 199 -20.19 -13.66 -6.76
CA ASP A 199 -20.65 -14.57 -7.80
C ASP A 199 -19.89 -15.90 -7.82
N ASN A 200 -18.76 -15.99 -7.08
CA ASN A 200 -17.85 -17.15 -7.04
C ASN A 200 -17.48 -17.59 -5.61
N ILE A 201 -18.28 -17.22 -4.62
CA ILE A 201 -17.97 -17.45 -3.20
C ILE A 201 -17.70 -18.93 -2.90
N SER A 202 -18.50 -19.83 -3.47
CA SER A 202 -18.37 -21.28 -3.29
C SER A 202 -17.01 -21.79 -3.82
N LYS A 203 -16.61 -21.35 -5.01
CA LYS A 203 -15.34 -21.74 -5.64
C LYS A 203 -14.13 -21.18 -4.89
N THR A 204 -14.21 -19.94 -4.44
CA THR A 204 -13.15 -19.29 -3.66
C THR A 204 -12.94 -19.98 -2.32
N LEU A 205 -14.03 -20.30 -1.61
CA LEU A 205 -13.98 -21.04 -0.34
C LEU A 205 -13.43 -22.45 -0.53
N GLN A 206 -13.83 -23.17 -1.57
CA GLN A 206 -13.27 -24.49 -1.90
C GLN A 206 -11.77 -24.42 -2.17
N THR A 207 -11.31 -23.40 -2.90
CA THR A 207 -9.87 -23.17 -3.17
C THR A 207 -9.11 -22.88 -1.87
N LEU A 208 -9.63 -22.01 -1.00
CA LEU A 208 -9.04 -21.72 0.30
C LEU A 208 -8.95 -22.97 1.17
N LEU A 209 -10.02 -23.73 1.28
CA LEU A 209 -10.07 -24.98 2.06
C LEU A 209 -9.12 -26.04 1.49
N SER A 210 -9.00 -26.15 0.17
CA SER A 210 -8.05 -27.07 -0.47
C SER A 210 -6.60 -26.70 -0.20
N ASN A 211 -6.28 -25.40 -0.19
CA ASN A 211 -4.94 -24.89 0.12
C ASN A 211 -4.58 -25.08 1.60
N ILE A 212 -5.54 -24.89 2.51
CA ILE A 212 -5.39 -25.18 3.93
C ILE A 212 -5.13 -26.68 4.14
N LYS A 213 -5.84 -27.56 3.45
CA LYS A 213 -5.65 -29.03 3.49
C LYS A 213 -4.26 -29.44 2.98
N LYS A 214 -3.74 -28.81 1.91
CA LYS A 214 -2.41 -29.11 1.36
C LYS A 214 -1.26 -28.70 2.29
N ASN A 215 -1.43 -27.60 3.02
CA ASN A 215 -0.38 -27.04 3.89
C ASN A 215 -0.39 -27.61 5.31
N LYS A 216 -1.36 -28.42 5.69
CA LYS A 216 -1.41 -29.07 7.00
C LYS A 216 -1.23 -30.57 6.86
N LYS A 217 -0.27 -31.12 7.62
CA LYS A 217 -0.32 -32.49 8.14
C LYS A 217 -1.48 -32.58 9.17
N ILE A 218 -2.71 -32.30 8.74
CA ILE A 218 -3.89 -32.44 9.60
C ILE A 218 -4.24 -33.93 9.63
N LYS A 219 -4.23 -34.49 10.85
CA LYS A 219 -4.67 -35.86 11.11
C LYS A 219 -6.08 -36.04 10.53
N LYS A 220 -6.29 -37.19 9.87
CA LYS A 220 -7.46 -37.70 9.13
C LYS A 220 -8.83 -37.63 9.85
N ARG A 221 -9.25 -36.55 10.45
CA ARG A 221 -10.52 -36.58 11.19
C ARG A 221 -11.64 -35.67 10.67
N ASP A 222 -11.35 -34.77 9.76
CA ASP A 222 -12.39 -33.82 9.29
C ASP A 222 -12.44 -33.76 7.77
N GLU A 223 -13.29 -34.58 7.17
CA GLU A 223 -13.84 -34.35 5.83
C GLU A 223 -14.84 -33.20 5.96
N PHE A 224 -14.42 -31.99 5.58
CA PHE A 224 -15.33 -30.85 5.52
C PHE A 224 -16.36 -31.08 4.41
N ASN A 225 -17.63 -31.25 4.80
CA ASN A 225 -18.75 -31.31 3.89
C ASN A 225 -19.21 -29.88 3.54
N SER A 226 -19.77 -29.66 2.35
CA SER A 226 -20.25 -28.33 1.89
C SER A 226 -21.30 -27.70 2.80
N ASP A 227 -22.02 -28.52 3.61
CA ASP A 227 -22.99 -28.05 4.59
C ASP A 227 -22.36 -27.49 5.88
N GLU A 228 -21.09 -27.81 6.15
CA GLU A 228 -20.34 -27.25 7.30
C GLU A 228 -19.89 -25.80 7.08
N LEU A 229 -19.98 -25.27 5.86
CA LEU A 229 -19.77 -23.86 5.53
C LEU A 229 -20.81 -22.92 6.17
N LYS A 230 -21.86 -23.46 6.78
CA LYS A 230 -22.80 -22.69 7.62
C LYS A 230 -22.24 -22.40 9.03
N GLN A 231 -21.10 -22.98 9.40
CA GLN A 231 -20.47 -22.68 10.68
C GLN A 231 -19.83 -21.30 10.67
N LYS A 232 -20.00 -20.59 11.76
CA LYS A 232 -19.32 -19.31 11.98
C LYS A 232 -17.81 -19.55 12.09
N PHE A 233 -17.02 -18.79 11.39
CA PHE A 233 -15.57 -18.84 11.47
C PHE A 233 -14.99 -17.45 11.78
N ALA A 234 -13.80 -17.40 12.38
CA ALA A 234 -13.02 -16.20 12.57
C ALA A 234 -11.73 -16.30 11.78
N LEU A 235 -11.35 -15.22 11.14
CA LEU A 235 -10.06 -15.08 10.48
C LEU A 235 -9.12 -14.30 11.41
N LEU A 236 -8.01 -14.92 11.80
CA LEU A 236 -6.98 -14.31 12.63
C LEU A 236 -5.70 -14.10 11.82
N THR A 237 -5.11 -12.91 11.91
CA THR A 237 -3.77 -12.62 11.41
C THR A 237 -2.93 -11.99 12.51
N ILE A 238 -1.70 -12.48 12.70
CA ILE A 238 -0.71 -11.98 13.66
C ILE A 238 0.59 -11.79 12.88
N HIS A 239 1.07 -10.55 12.77
CA HIS A 239 2.20 -10.23 11.88
C HIS A 239 3.19 -9.21 12.44
N ARG A 240 2.97 -8.67 13.66
CA ARG A 240 3.94 -7.75 14.28
C ARG A 240 5.03 -8.54 14.96
N GLN A 241 6.28 -8.15 14.70
CA GLN A 241 7.47 -8.81 15.23
C GLN A 241 7.42 -8.95 16.76
N GLU A 242 7.01 -7.92 17.46
CA GLU A 242 6.81 -7.92 18.92
C GLU A 242 5.83 -9.01 19.44
N ASN A 243 4.90 -9.46 18.57
CA ASN A 243 3.94 -10.52 18.90
C ASN A 243 4.39 -11.89 18.41
N THR A 244 5.17 -11.96 17.34
CA THR A 244 5.59 -13.22 16.70
C THR A 244 6.91 -13.75 17.27
N ASP A 245 7.80 -12.87 17.73
CA ASP A 245 9.11 -13.23 18.25
C ASP A 245 9.09 -13.54 19.76
N ASP A 246 8.02 -13.16 20.47
CA ASP A 246 7.79 -13.48 21.88
C ASP A 246 6.82 -14.66 22.02
N GLU A 247 7.38 -15.84 22.40
CA GLU A 247 6.61 -17.07 22.56
C GLU A 247 5.51 -16.96 23.63
N LYS A 248 5.71 -16.16 24.67
CA LYS A 248 4.70 -15.95 25.73
C LYS A 248 3.54 -15.11 25.21
N ARG A 249 3.82 -14.06 24.43
CA ARG A 249 2.79 -13.21 23.82
C ARG A 249 1.95 -14.00 22.82
N ILE A 250 2.59 -14.77 21.93
CA ILE A 250 1.84 -15.55 20.94
C ILE A 250 0.93 -16.59 21.61
N LYS A 251 1.42 -17.28 22.66
CA LYS A 251 0.61 -18.20 23.47
C LYS A 251 -0.56 -17.50 24.16
N SER A 252 -0.35 -16.30 24.69
CA SER A 252 -1.41 -15.51 25.32
C SER A 252 -2.51 -15.11 24.34
N ILE A 253 -2.14 -14.74 23.11
CA ILE A 253 -3.10 -14.37 22.05
C ILE A 253 -3.96 -15.58 21.66
N PHE A 254 -3.38 -16.79 21.60
CA PHE A 254 -4.14 -18.00 21.26
C PHE A 254 -4.98 -18.57 22.40
N ASN A 255 -4.72 -18.15 23.65
CA ASN A 255 -5.45 -18.59 24.83
C ASN A 255 -6.55 -17.61 25.27
N ALA A 256 -6.68 -16.46 24.61
CA ALA A 256 -7.70 -15.44 24.86
C ALA A 256 -8.96 -15.68 24.05
#